data_5ddbbd51348167417831d97117a67651
#
_entry.id   5ddbbd51348167417831d97117a67651
#
_cell.length_a   1.000
_cell.length_b   1.000
_cell.length_c   1.000
_cell.angle_alpha   90.00
_cell.angle_beta   90.00
_cell.angle_gamma   90.00
#
_symmetry.space_group_name_H-M   'P 1'
#
loop_
_entity.id
_entity.type
_entity.pdbx_description
1 polymer ?
#
loop_
_entity_poly.entity_id
_entity_poly.type
_entity_poly.pdbx_seq_one_letter_code
_entity_poly.pdbx_strand_id
1 'polypeptide(L)'
;NLRISEEARALNDWEGSTLYDPKTGAKSMRGTASLSLLESVPRQFDDFANERRRALSSRPQQLAYDQMMAQRRAQVMGWVNDHVGRETARAGDEELEARGVSETRRAAQNKFMVPEVIDNLTKINDEKAARFGWKDNVKTAELSRSLAAMHQGVMDTLLASEEPGDKAAAGIYLSQYESQMDPLDAAKFKGTLREEVVRTGTKAEADRIKAQYSTRAERVAAARDVKGPPEYVDEVVRRVEADWATDQVSQHETDKLNSKTAYKIWQGDDPVGPQLPGGGGVKQLFNPRDVIPAYLWNALTPEVQEQFQGVYEDRFAVGQKASQDAELDKFMRLAEHPATREA
;
A
#
# COMPACT_ATOMS: atom_id res chain seq x y z
N ASN A 1 6.76 13.12 -72.60
CA ASN A 1 6.76 11.99 -71.58
C ASN A 1 7.77 12.22 -70.45
N LEU A 2 8.98 12.77 -70.69
CA LEU A 2 9.99 12.95 -69.64
C LEU A 2 9.49 13.88 -68.53
N ARG A 3 8.84 15.01 -68.88
CA ARG A 3 8.34 16.00 -67.96
C ARG A 3 7.23 15.45 -67.04
N ILE A 4 6.31 14.64 -67.57
CA ILE A 4 5.26 14.01 -66.77
C ILE A 4 5.86 12.99 -65.78
N SER A 5 6.93 12.29 -66.15
CA SER A 5 7.66 11.39 -65.25
C SER A 5 8.38 12.15 -64.13
N GLU A 6 8.88 13.35 -64.36
CA GLU A 6 9.45 14.23 -63.35
C GLU A 6 8.36 14.71 -62.34
N GLU A 7 7.18 15.08 -62.84
CA GLU A 7 6.05 15.47 -61.98
C GLU A 7 5.52 14.30 -61.14
N ALA A 8 5.53 13.07 -61.68
CA ALA A 8 5.18 11.87 -60.93
C ALA A 8 6.17 11.58 -59.78
N ARG A 9 7.48 11.81 -60.01
CA ARG A 9 8.48 11.70 -58.92
C ARG A 9 8.27 12.75 -57.86
N ALA A 10 8.09 14.01 -58.25
CA ALA A 10 7.82 15.11 -57.29
C ALA A 10 6.58 14.83 -56.47
N LEU A 11 5.54 14.24 -57.06
CA LEU A 11 4.34 13.83 -56.32
C LEU A 11 4.65 12.69 -55.33
N ASN A 12 5.41 11.68 -55.69
CA ASN A 12 5.83 10.62 -54.78
C ASN A 12 6.67 11.16 -53.60
N ASP A 13 7.55 12.13 -53.86
CA ASP A 13 8.37 12.78 -52.81
C ASP A 13 7.48 13.60 -51.87
N TRP A 14 6.48 14.33 -52.43
CA TRP A 14 5.49 15.06 -51.65
C TRP A 14 4.67 14.09 -50.75
N GLU A 15 4.16 12.99 -51.31
CA GLU A 15 3.44 11.98 -50.55
C GLU A 15 4.31 11.36 -49.45
N GLY A 16 5.57 11.04 -49.79
CA GLY A 16 6.54 10.50 -48.81
C GLY A 16 6.73 11.39 -47.61
N SER A 17 6.92 12.69 -47.86
CA SER A 17 7.15 13.68 -46.77
C SER A 17 5.86 14.10 -46.08
N THR A 18 4.78 14.35 -46.83
CA THR A 18 3.54 14.89 -46.26
C THR A 18 2.63 13.83 -45.61
N LEU A 19 2.55 12.66 -46.24
CA LEU A 19 1.65 11.61 -45.76
C LEU A 19 2.37 10.56 -44.91
N TYR A 20 3.55 10.11 -45.34
CA TYR A 20 4.17 8.90 -44.79
C TYR A 20 5.39 9.13 -43.91
N ASP A 21 5.88 10.38 -43.78
CA ASP A 21 6.96 10.65 -42.84
C ASP A 21 6.55 10.18 -41.40
N PRO A 22 7.37 9.35 -40.74
CA PRO A 22 7.00 8.75 -39.46
C PRO A 22 6.94 9.75 -38.32
N LYS A 23 7.52 10.94 -38.45
CA LYS A 23 7.56 11.95 -37.39
C LYS A 23 6.63 13.12 -37.66
N THR A 24 6.54 13.56 -38.90
CA THR A 24 5.84 14.81 -39.27
C THR A 24 4.72 14.61 -40.26
N GLY A 25 4.65 13.46 -40.92
CA GLY A 25 3.62 13.14 -41.92
C GLY A 25 2.26 12.88 -41.33
N ALA A 26 1.22 12.97 -42.13
CA ALA A 26 -0.17 12.74 -41.77
C ALA A 26 -0.37 11.38 -41.04
N LYS A 27 0.37 10.35 -41.40
CA LYS A 27 0.35 9.01 -40.79
C LYS A 27 0.77 9.02 -39.31
N SER A 28 1.54 10.01 -38.86
CA SER A 28 1.97 10.14 -37.47
C SER A 28 0.88 10.71 -36.56
N MET A 29 -0.14 11.37 -37.11
CA MET A 29 -1.22 11.98 -36.36
C MET A 29 -2.19 10.92 -35.81
N ARG A 30 -2.49 10.99 -34.53
CA ARG A 30 -3.27 10.00 -33.79
C ARG A 30 -4.53 10.61 -33.20
N GLY A 31 -5.52 9.74 -33.02
CA GLY A 31 -6.76 10.09 -32.33
C GLY A 31 -7.48 11.27 -32.98
N THR A 32 -8.08 12.12 -32.15
CA THR A 32 -8.83 13.30 -32.60
C THR A 32 -7.97 14.36 -33.30
N ALA A 33 -6.66 14.38 -33.08
CA ALA A 33 -5.74 15.27 -33.80
C ALA A 33 -5.74 14.99 -35.32
N SER A 34 -5.98 13.73 -35.73
CA SER A 34 -6.09 13.34 -37.12
C SER A 34 -7.23 14.02 -37.88
N LEU A 35 -8.27 14.55 -37.18
CA LEU A 35 -9.40 15.26 -37.80
C LEU A 35 -8.93 16.47 -38.62
N SER A 36 -7.89 17.14 -38.20
CA SER A 36 -7.31 18.28 -38.95
C SER A 36 -6.78 17.92 -40.34
N LEU A 37 -6.50 16.63 -40.58
CA LEU A 37 -6.04 16.13 -41.89
C LEU A 37 -7.11 16.25 -42.96
N LEU A 38 -8.39 16.21 -42.60
CA LEU A 38 -9.51 16.36 -43.54
C LEU A 38 -9.51 17.71 -44.23
N GLU A 39 -8.96 18.74 -43.62
CA GLU A 39 -8.83 20.08 -44.20
C GLU A 39 -7.40 20.34 -44.71
N SER A 40 -6.40 19.97 -43.93
CA SER A 40 -5.00 20.36 -44.21
C SER A 40 -4.40 19.61 -45.39
N VAL A 41 -4.65 18.30 -45.55
CA VAL A 41 -4.07 17.51 -46.64
C VAL A 41 -4.67 17.89 -48.00
N PRO A 42 -6.00 18.05 -48.13
CA PRO A 42 -6.58 18.55 -49.38
C PRO A 42 -5.97 19.89 -49.84
N ARG A 43 -5.86 20.84 -48.91
CA ARG A 43 -5.28 22.14 -49.18
C ARG A 43 -3.82 22.03 -49.62
N GLN A 44 -3.00 21.29 -48.89
CA GLN A 44 -1.59 21.08 -49.26
C GLN A 44 -1.43 20.37 -50.58
N PHE A 45 -2.29 19.41 -50.91
CA PHE A 45 -2.29 18.75 -52.22
C PHE A 45 -2.64 19.69 -53.34
N ASP A 46 -3.70 20.49 -53.15
CA ASP A 46 -4.16 21.43 -54.18
C ASP A 46 -3.13 22.55 -54.39
N ASP A 47 -2.47 23.04 -53.35
CA ASP A 47 -1.37 24.01 -53.46
C ASP A 47 -0.19 23.44 -54.21
N PHE A 48 0.27 22.22 -53.85
CA PHE A 48 1.32 21.50 -54.55
C PHE A 48 0.96 21.31 -56.04
N ALA A 49 -0.25 20.82 -56.32
CA ALA A 49 -0.70 20.56 -57.68
C ALA A 49 -0.75 21.85 -58.51
N ASN A 50 -1.26 22.95 -57.95
CA ASN A 50 -1.34 24.23 -58.63
C ASN A 50 0.04 24.83 -58.91
N GLU A 51 0.97 24.73 -57.99
CA GLU A 51 2.34 25.21 -58.12
C GLU A 51 3.05 24.49 -59.30
N ARG A 52 3.02 23.17 -59.30
CA ARG A 52 3.66 22.33 -60.34
C ARG A 52 3.00 22.52 -61.68
N ARG A 53 1.66 22.66 -61.73
CA ARG A 53 0.93 22.91 -62.99
C ARG A 53 1.38 24.18 -63.68
N ARG A 54 1.68 25.26 -62.97
CA ARG A 54 2.14 26.55 -63.49
C ARG A 54 3.51 26.42 -64.23
N ALA A 55 4.31 25.44 -63.83
CA ALA A 55 5.62 25.18 -64.45
C ALA A 55 5.52 24.44 -65.79
N LEU A 56 4.32 23.96 -66.19
CA LEU A 56 4.10 23.26 -67.43
C LEU A 56 3.77 24.22 -68.61
N SER A 57 4.56 24.18 -69.61
CA SER A 57 4.54 25.16 -70.77
C SER A 57 3.56 24.81 -71.89
N SER A 58 3.15 23.54 -72.02
CA SER A 58 2.28 23.11 -73.12
C SER A 58 0.92 22.61 -72.71
N ARG A 59 -0.10 22.89 -73.45
CA ARG A 59 -1.48 22.45 -73.19
C ARG A 59 -1.64 20.92 -73.07
N PRO A 60 -1.01 20.09 -73.94
CA PRO A 60 -1.09 18.65 -73.73
C PRO A 60 -0.45 18.16 -72.47
N GLN A 61 0.66 18.75 -72.02
CA GLN A 61 1.28 18.41 -70.69
C GLN A 61 0.35 18.77 -69.51
N GLN A 62 -0.25 19.96 -69.59
CA GLN A 62 -1.20 20.37 -68.55
C GLN A 62 -2.42 19.43 -68.44
N LEU A 63 -2.99 19.00 -69.58
CA LEU A 63 -4.11 18.05 -69.59
C LEU A 63 -3.72 16.68 -69.05
N ALA A 64 -2.59 16.13 -69.40
CA ALA A 64 -2.09 14.86 -68.89
C ALA A 64 -1.80 14.95 -67.38
N TYR A 65 -1.21 16.06 -66.95
CA TYR A 65 -0.97 16.34 -65.51
C TYR A 65 -2.28 16.46 -64.74
N ASP A 66 -3.24 17.22 -65.21
CA ASP A 66 -4.55 17.43 -64.56
C ASP A 66 -5.27 16.06 -64.36
N GLN A 67 -5.22 15.17 -65.34
CA GLN A 67 -5.77 13.81 -65.26
C GLN A 67 -5.06 12.98 -64.16
N MET A 68 -3.73 12.99 -64.16
CA MET A 68 -2.91 12.30 -63.17
C MET A 68 -3.20 12.79 -61.75
N MET A 69 -3.23 14.13 -61.57
CA MET A 69 -3.47 14.75 -60.26
C MET A 69 -4.89 14.50 -59.75
N ALA A 70 -5.91 14.53 -60.65
CA ALA A 70 -7.28 14.22 -60.25
C ALA A 70 -7.43 12.80 -59.74
N GLN A 71 -6.81 11.82 -60.39
CA GLN A 71 -6.80 10.43 -59.96
C GLN A 71 -6.06 10.26 -58.63
N ARG A 72 -4.90 10.90 -58.50
CA ARG A 72 -4.08 10.78 -57.27
C ARG A 72 -4.72 11.47 -56.10
N ARG A 73 -5.37 12.63 -56.32
CA ARG A 73 -6.14 13.33 -55.32
C ARG A 73 -7.22 12.42 -54.70
N ALA A 74 -7.98 11.70 -55.53
CA ALA A 74 -8.97 10.76 -55.07
C ALA A 74 -8.37 9.65 -54.18
N GLN A 75 -7.21 9.13 -54.56
CA GLN A 75 -6.50 8.11 -53.76
C GLN A 75 -6.02 8.67 -52.43
N VAL A 76 -5.40 9.86 -52.43
CA VAL A 76 -4.93 10.54 -51.21
C VAL A 76 -6.11 10.84 -50.27
N MET A 77 -7.21 11.36 -50.78
CA MET A 77 -8.40 11.65 -50.01
C MET A 77 -9.03 10.37 -49.42
N GLY A 78 -9.09 9.29 -50.21
CA GLY A 78 -9.53 7.98 -49.74
C GLY A 78 -8.68 7.52 -48.54
N TRP A 79 -7.34 7.58 -48.66
CA TRP A 79 -6.42 7.21 -47.61
C TRP A 79 -6.58 8.10 -46.34
N VAL A 80 -6.72 9.43 -46.51
CA VAL A 80 -6.95 10.37 -45.39
C VAL A 80 -8.22 10.04 -44.64
N ASN A 81 -9.32 9.83 -45.37
CA ASN A 81 -10.60 9.46 -44.76
C ASN A 81 -10.50 8.15 -43.97
N ASP A 82 -9.88 7.13 -44.53
CA ASP A 82 -9.66 5.85 -43.88
C ASP A 82 -8.76 5.96 -42.66
N HIS A 83 -7.70 6.76 -42.75
CA HIS A 83 -6.79 6.99 -41.61
C HIS A 83 -7.51 7.71 -40.47
N VAL A 84 -8.17 8.83 -40.77
CA VAL A 84 -8.94 9.62 -39.79
C VAL A 84 -10.05 8.78 -39.17
N GLY A 85 -10.76 7.98 -39.97
CA GLY A 85 -11.80 7.08 -39.49
C GLY A 85 -11.26 6.07 -38.45
N ARG A 86 -10.11 5.45 -38.77
CA ARG A 86 -9.46 4.51 -37.83
C ARG A 86 -8.96 5.18 -36.57
N GLU A 87 -8.33 6.34 -36.66
CA GLU A 87 -7.76 7.03 -35.50
C GLU A 87 -8.85 7.60 -34.59
N THR A 88 -9.94 8.12 -35.16
CA THR A 88 -11.11 8.57 -34.36
C THR A 88 -11.83 7.41 -33.69
N ALA A 89 -11.94 6.29 -34.39
CA ALA A 89 -12.48 5.08 -33.79
C ALA A 89 -11.65 4.63 -32.59
N ARG A 90 -10.35 4.56 -32.77
CA ARG A 90 -9.41 4.18 -31.71
C ARG A 90 -9.48 5.13 -30.51
N ALA A 91 -9.49 6.45 -30.75
CA ALA A 91 -9.58 7.43 -29.67
C ALA A 91 -10.85 7.26 -28.83
N GLY A 92 -11.99 6.98 -29.47
CA GLY A 92 -13.21 6.73 -28.73
C GLY A 92 -13.19 5.41 -27.95
N ASP A 93 -12.45 4.38 -28.40
CA ASP A 93 -12.26 3.13 -27.66
C ASP A 93 -11.41 3.36 -26.43
N GLU A 94 -10.30 4.12 -26.56
CA GLU A 94 -9.42 4.51 -25.47
C GLU A 94 -10.16 5.36 -24.44
N GLU A 95 -11.05 6.26 -24.87
CA GLU A 95 -11.89 7.07 -23.97
C GLU A 95 -12.86 6.20 -23.15
N LEU A 96 -13.57 5.27 -23.80
CA LEU A 96 -14.47 4.36 -23.11
C LEU A 96 -13.73 3.47 -22.08
N GLU A 97 -12.54 3.02 -22.43
CA GLU A 97 -11.66 2.28 -21.51
C GLU A 97 -11.28 3.15 -20.28
N ALA A 98 -10.78 4.36 -20.54
CA ALA A 98 -10.38 5.29 -19.49
C ALA A 98 -11.55 5.67 -18.56
N ARG A 99 -12.75 5.86 -19.12
CA ARG A 99 -13.98 6.11 -18.34
C ARG A 99 -14.28 4.91 -17.43
N GLY A 100 -14.21 3.68 -17.93
CA GLY A 100 -14.42 2.45 -17.14
C GLY A 100 -13.43 2.32 -15.98
N VAL A 101 -12.13 2.56 -16.23
CA VAL A 101 -11.08 2.55 -15.19
C VAL A 101 -11.33 3.66 -14.15
N SER A 102 -11.74 4.84 -14.58
CA SER A 102 -12.05 5.96 -13.68
C SER A 102 -13.21 5.63 -12.75
N GLU A 103 -14.30 5.06 -13.27
CA GLU A 103 -15.45 4.64 -12.47
C GLU A 103 -15.08 3.55 -11.46
N THR A 104 -14.31 2.54 -11.86
CA THR A 104 -13.80 1.50 -10.95
C THR A 104 -13.00 2.11 -9.79
N ARG A 105 -12.10 3.05 -10.08
CA ARG A 105 -11.32 3.76 -9.06
C ARG A 105 -12.21 4.60 -8.13
N ARG A 106 -13.24 5.25 -8.67
CA ARG A 106 -14.19 6.05 -7.90
C ARG A 106 -14.96 5.19 -6.88
N ALA A 107 -15.39 3.99 -7.25
CA ALA A 107 -16.02 3.05 -6.33
C ALA A 107 -15.05 2.60 -5.23
N ALA A 108 -13.80 2.29 -5.57
CA ALA A 108 -12.78 1.89 -4.60
C ALA A 108 -12.46 3.00 -3.60
N GLN A 109 -12.44 4.26 -4.03
CA GLN A 109 -12.22 5.42 -3.15
C GLN A 109 -13.44 5.75 -2.28
N ASN A 110 -14.64 5.44 -2.74
CA ASN A 110 -15.88 5.74 -2.01
C ASN A 110 -16.93 4.64 -2.25
N LYS A 111 -17.02 3.72 -1.31
CA LYS A 111 -17.97 2.59 -1.34
C LYS A 111 -19.46 3.00 -1.48
N PHE A 112 -19.82 4.22 -1.09
CA PHE A 112 -21.19 4.71 -1.22
C PHE A 112 -21.56 5.06 -2.65
N MET A 113 -20.58 5.21 -3.54
CA MET A 113 -20.81 5.46 -4.97
C MET A 113 -21.03 4.19 -5.79
N VAL A 114 -20.89 3.01 -5.20
CA VAL A 114 -21.01 1.73 -5.91
C VAL A 114 -22.28 1.60 -6.75
N PRO A 115 -23.49 1.91 -6.26
CA PRO A 115 -24.70 1.82 -7.08
C PRO A 115 -24.66 2.70 -8.33
N GLU A 116 -24.18 3.95 -8.19
CA GLU A 116 -24.03 4.87 -9.31
C GLU A 116 -22.94 4.39 -10.30
N VAL A 117 -21.85 3.84 -9.77
CA VAL A 117 -20.77 3.29 -10.61
C VAL A 117 -21.23 2.06 -11.40
N ILE A 118 -22.04 1.18 -10.81
CA ILE A 118 -22.66 0.04 -11.53
C ILE A 118 -23.47 0.54 -12.73
N ASP A 119 -24.29 1.57 -12.52
CA ASP A 119 -25.07 2.21 -13.58
C ASP A 119 -24.17 2.77 -14.69
N ASN A 120 -23.10 3.47 -14.32
CA ASN A 120 -22.17 4.05 -15.28
C ASN A 120 -21.38 2.99 -16.05
N LEU A 121 -20.90 1.93 -15.39
CA LEU A 121 -20.22 0.81 -16.03
C LEU A 121 -21.16 0.08 -17.00
N THR A 122 -22.45 -0.05 -16.65
CA THR A 122 -23.47 -0.62 -17.53
C THR A 122 -23.63 0.23 -18.79
N LYS A 123 -23.75 1.55 -18.68
CA LYS A 123 -23.84 2.48 -19.82
C LYS A 123 -22.59 2.42 -20.71
N ILE A 124 -21.40 2.43 -20.11
CA ILE A 124 -20.13 2.29 -20.84
C ILE A 124 -20.10 0.96 -21.62
N ASN A 125 -20.54 -0.12 -20.98
CA ASN A 125 -20.61 -1.44 -21.60
C ASN A 125 -21.63 -1.47 -22.77
N ASP A 126 -22.78 -0.78 -22.62
CA ASP A 126 -23.77 -0.62 -23.68
C ASP A 126 -23.22 0.16 -24.86
N GLU A 127 -22.50 1.26 -24.61
CA GLU A 127 -21.82 2.05 -25.63
C GLU A 127 -20.77 1.20 -26.39
N LYS A 128 -19.96 0.40 -25.66
CA LYS A 128 -18.99 -0.54 -26.24
C LYS A 128 -19.71 -1.61 -27.09
N ALA A 129 -20.77 -2.21 -26.55
CA ALA A 129 -21.52 -3.26 -27.25
C ALA A 129 -22.13 -2.76 -28.57
N ALA A 130 -22.72 -1.57 -28.56
CA ALA A 130 -23.26 -0.93 -29.77
C ALA A 130 -22.15 -0.65 -30.81
N ARG A 131 -21.02 -0.16 -30.35
CA ARG A 131 -19.90 0.20 -31.21
C ARG A 131 -19.20 -1.01 -31.85
N PHE A 132 -19.00 -2.09 -31.07
CA PHE A 132 -18.30 -3.29 -31.51
C PHE A 132 -19.25 -4.38 -32.07
N GLY A 133 -20.57 -4.12 -32.05
CA GLY A 133 -21.56 -5.09 -32.51
C GLY A 133 -21.57 -6.35 -31.65
N TRP A 134 -21.39 -6.23 -30.31
CA TRP A 134 -21.36 -7.37 -29.42
C TRP A 134 -22.74 -8.04 -29.35
N LYS A 135 -22.71 -9.37 -29.31
CA LYS A 135 -23.90 -10.16 -28.97
C LYS A 135 -24.13 -10.12 -27.46
N ASP A 136 -25.35 -10.41 -27.02
CA ASP A 136 -25.78 -10.33 -25.63
C ASP A 136 -24.89 -11.13 -24.67
N ASN A 137 -24.40 -12.30 -25.10
CA ASN A 137 -23.50 -13.11 -24.27
C ASN A 137 -22.13 -12.44 -24.03
N VAL A 138 -21.57 -11.77 -25.07
CA VAL A 138 -20.31 -11.02 -24.94
C VAL A 138 -20.54 -9.79 -24.06
N LYS A 139 -21.60 -9.04 -24.33
CA LYS A 139 -22.00 -7.87 -23.56
C LYS A 139 -22.13 -8.21 -22.05
N THR A 140 -22.83 -9.31 -21.73
CA THR A 140 -23.00 -9.76 -20.35
C THR A 140 -21.66 -10.16 -19.71
N ALA A 141 -20.81 -10.90 -20.45
CA ALA A 141 -19.51 -11.32 -19.93
C ALA A 141 -18.58 -10.13 -19.63
N GLU A 142 -18.54 -9.13 -20.51
CA GLU A 142 -17.71 -7.93 -20.31
C GLU A 142 -18.21 -7.06 -19.15
N LEU A 143 -19.55 -6.93 -19.00
CA LEU A 143 -20.12 -6.24 -17.85
C LEU A 143 -19.76 -6.97 -16.54
N SER A 144 -19.94 -8.29 -16.50
CA SER A 144 -19.58 -9.09 -15.32
C SER A 144 -18.11 -8.94 -14.95
N ARG A 145 -17.21 -8.92 -15.95
CA ARG A 145 -15.78 -8.70 -15.73
C ARG A 145 -15.49 -7.31 -15.14
N SER A 146 -16.13 -6.27 -15.67
CA SER A 146 -15.98 -4.89 -15.18
C SER A 146 -16.50 -4.72 -13.76
N LEU A 147 -17.64 -5.34 -13.44
CA LEU A 147 -18.23 -5.33 -12.09
C LEU A 147 -17.35 -6.11 -11.11
N ALA A 148 -16.84 -7.29 -11.48
CA ALA A 148 -15.95 -8.07 -10.64
C ALA A 148 -14.68 -7.28 -10.31
N ALA A 149 -14.05 -6.63 -11.30
CA ALA A 149 -12.87 -5.79 -11.07
C ALA A 149 -13.16 -4.59 -10.15
N MET A 150 -14.34 -3.96 -10.30
CA MET A 150 -14.78 -2.87 -9.42
C MET A 150 -14.96 -3.37 -7.98
N HIS A 151 -15.67 -4.47 -7.78
CA HIS A 151 -15.91 -5.04 -6.44
C HIS A 151 -14.61 -5.49 -5.78
N GLN A 152 -13.67 -6.07 -6.56
CA GLN A 152 -12.34 -6.40 -6.08
C GLN A 152 -11.62 -5.16 -5.56
N GLY A 153 -11.60 -4.06 -6.33
CA GLY A 153 -10.95 -2.81 -5.91
C GLY A 153 -11.55 -2.21 -4.62
N VAL A 154 -12.86 -2.28 -4.45
CA VAL A 154 -13.55 -1.84 -3.22
C VAL A 154 -13.13 -2.72 -2.03
N MET A 155 -13.18 -4.03 -2.19
CA MET A 155 -12.80 -4.98 -1.14
C MET A 155 -11.33 -4.84 -0.74
N ASP A 156 -10.43 -4.74 -1.71
CA ASP A 156 -9.00 -4.53 -1.45
C ASP A 156 -8.76 -3.24 -0.64
N THR A 157 -9.46 -2.16 -0.97
CA THR A 157 -9.38 -0.89 -0.24
C THR A 157 -9.89 -1.02 1.19
N LEU A 158 -11.05 -1.65 1.39
CA LEU A 158 -11.64 -1.82 2.72
C LEU A 158 -10.80 -2.72 3.62
N LEU A 159 -10.19 -3.77 3.07
CA LEU A 159 -9.35 -4.70 3.81
C LEU A 159 -7.96 -4.13 4.12
N ALA A 160 -7.42 -3.28 3.24
CA ALA A 160 -6.15 -2.59 3.44
C ALA A 160 -6.25 -1.42 4.44
N SER A 161 -7.47 -0.94 4.73
CA SER A 161 -7.70 0.16 5.66
C SER A 161 -7.35 -0.25 7.11
N GLU A 162 -6.70 0.65 7.83
CA GLU A 162 -6.43 0.49 9.26
C GLU A 162 -7.61 0.92 10.14
N GLU A 163 -8.64 1.55 9.55
CA GLU A 163 -9.84 1.99 10.25
C GLU A 163 -10.70 0.77 10.66
N PRO A 164 -10.98 0.58 11.96
CA PRO A 164 -11.74 -0.59 12.43
C PRO A 164 -13.12 -0.75 11.78
N GLY A 165 -13.77 0.37 11.44
CA GLY A 165 -15.08 0.40 10.79
C GLY A 165 -15.07 -0.13 9.36
N ASP A 166 -13.96 -0.02 8.63
CA ASP A 166 -13.87 -0.44 7.24
C ASP A 166 -13.81 -1.96 7.10
N LYS A 167 -13.19 -2.67 8.04
CA LYS A 167 -13.20 -4.14 8.05
C LYS A 167 -14.59 -4.71 8.32
N ALA A 168 -15.35 -4.09 9.21
CA ALA A 168 -16.76 -4.44 9.41
C ALA A 168 -17.59 -4.13 8.15
N ALA A 169 -17.35 -2.98 7.51
CA ALA A 169 -17.99 -2.60 6.26
C ALA A 169 -17.64 -3.55 5.11
N ALA A 170 -16.43 -4.12 5.07
CA ALA A 170 -16.04 -5.13 4.08
C ALA A 170 -16.91 -6.39 4.19
N GLY A 171 -17.22 -6.84 5.41
CA GLY A 171 -18.12 -7.98 5.64
C GLY A 171 -19.52 -7.72 5.14
N ILE A 172 -20.08 -6.53 5.42
CA ILE A 172 -21.41 -6.12 4.93
C ILE A 172 -21.40 -6.02 3.40
N TYR A 173 -20.38 -5.37 2.85
CA TYR A 173 -20.21 -5.20 1.41
C TYR A 173 -20.13 -6.53 0.68
N LEU A 174 -19.31 -7.46 1.17
CA LEU A 174 -19.20 -8.80 0.59
C LEU A 174 -20.56 -9.53 0.58
N SER A 175 -21.30 -9.49 1.69
CA SER A 175 -22.63 -10.13 1.76
C SER A 175 -23.64 -9.55 0.76
N GLN A 176 -23.52 -8.25 0.45
CA GLN A 176 -24.42 -7.55 -0.47
C GLN A 176 -24.09 -7.81 -1.95
N TYR A 177 -22.81 -7.92 -2.29
CA TYR A 177 -22.36 -7.94 -3.68
C TYR A 177 -21.65 -9.24 -4.09
N GLU A 178 -21.61 -10.26 -3.24
CA GLU A 178 -20.92 -11.54 -3.51
C GLU A 178 -21.31 -12.16 -4.85
N SER A 179 -22.60 -12.11 -5.22
CA SER A 179 -23.10 -12.67 -6.47
C SER A 179 -22.62 -11.95 -7.74
N GLN A 180 -22.06 -10.76 -7.61
CA GLN A 180 -21.50 -9.95 -8.70
C GLN A 180 -19.97 -10.02 -8.77
N MET A 181 -19.33 -10.71 -7.81
CA MET A 181 -17.90 -10.91 -7.75
C MET A 181 -17.48 -12.19 -8.48
N ASP A 182 -16.20 -12.28 -8.83
CA ASP A 182 -15.64 -13.57 -9.20
C ASP A 182 -15.70 -14.53 -8.01
N PRO A 183 -16.17 -15.78 -8.20
CA PRO A 183 -16.31 -16.74 -7.10
C PRO A 183 -15.02 -17.03 -6.32
N LEU A 184 -13.87 -17.00 -7.00
CA LEU A 184 -12.57 -17.22 -6.36
C LEU A 184 -12.18 -16.02 -5.49
N ASP A 185 -12.42 -14.80 -5.99
CA ASP A 185 -12.17 -13.59 -5.23
C ASP A 185 -13.10 -13.49 -4.02
N ALA A 186 -14.39 -13.79 -4.18
CA ALA A 186 -15.34 -13.83 -3.07
C ALA A 186 -14.92 -14.84 -1.99
N ALA A 187 -14.47 -16.04 -2.39
CA ALA A 187 -13.95 -17.05 -1.46
C ALA A 187 -12.69 -16.58 -0.72
N LYS A 188 -11.76 -15.94 -1.42
CA LYS A 188 -10.56 -15.33 -0.86
C LYS A 188 -10.91 -14.25 0.18
N PHE A 189 -11.81 -13.34 -0.16
CA PHE A 189 -12.25 -12.29 0.76
C PHE A 189 -12.94 -12.84 2.01
N LYS A 190 -13.77 -13.88 1.87
CA LYS A 190 -14.35 -14.59 3.02
C LYS A 190 -13.27 -15.17 3.94
N GLY A 191 -12.23 -15.78 3.36
CA GLY A 191 -11.09 -16.28 4.11
C GLY A 191 -10.39 -15.18 4.90
N THR A 192 -10.03 -14.09 4.22
CA THR A 192 -9.35 -12.93 4.84
C THR A 192 -10.19 -12.30 5.95
N LEU A 193 -11.49 -12.12 5.74
CA LEU A 193 -12.39 -11.58 6.77
C LEU A 193 -12.51 -12.51 7.98
N ARG A 194 -12.58 -13.82 7.75
CA ARG A 194 -12.59 -14.80 8.84
C ARG A 194 -11.30 -14.75 9.66
N GLU A 195 -10.17 -14.70 9.00
CA GLU A 195 -8.86 -14.56 9.66
C GLU A 195 -8.78 -13.26 10.49
N GLU A 196 -9.29 -12.16 9.94
CA GLU A 196 -9.31 -10.86 10.63
C GLU A 196 -10.22 -10.86 11.86
N VAL A 197 -11.41 -11.47 11.76
CA VAL A 197 -12.31 -11.64 12.90
C VAL A 197 -11.66 -12.48 13.99
N VAL A 198 -11.00 -13.58 13.63
CA VAL A 198 -10.23 -14.40 14.55
C VAL A 198 -9.11 -13.58 15.18
N ARG A 199 -8.32 -12.87 14.38
CA ARG A 199 -7.20 -12.06 14.85
C ARG A 199 -7.63 -10.96 15.84
N THR A 200 -8.69 -10.24 15.51
CA THR A 200 -9.20 -9.12 16.36
C THR A 200 -9.88 -9.64 17.62
N GLY A 201 -10.71 -10.67 17.47
CA GLY A 201 -11.40 -11.30 18.60
C GLY A 201 -10.45 -11.94 19.60
N THR A 202 -9.42 -12.66 19.10
CA THR A 202 -8.42 -13.29 19.98
C THR A 202 -7.55 -12.28 20.70
N LYS A 203 -7.26 -11.11 20.07
CA LYS A 203 -6.55 -10.03 20.74
C LYS A 203 -7.38 -9.44 21.89
N ALA A 204 -8.63 -9.08 21.62
CA ALA A 204 -9.52 -8.53 22.65
C ALA A 204 -9.71 -9.50 23.83
N GLU A 205 -9.81 -10.80 23.55
CA GLU A 205 -9.93 -11.82 24.56
C GLU A 205 -8.64 -12.00 25.38
N ALA A 206 -7.47 -11.97 24.72
CA ALA A 206 -6.19 -12.01 25.41
C ALA A 206 -6.00 -10.78 26.32
N ASP A 207 -6.34 -9.58 25.84
CA ASP A 207 -6.28 -8.34 26.61
C ASP A 207 -7.22 -8.41 27.85
N ARG A 208 -8.43 -8.97 27.68
CA ARG A 208 -9.39 -9.20 28.78
C ARG A 208 -8.81 -10.14 29.83
N ILE A 209 -8.24 -11.27 29.40
CA ILE A 209 -7.61 -12.27 30.28
C ILE A 209 -6.42 -11.63 31.00
N LYS A 210 -5.59 -10.88 30.32
CA LYS A 210 -4.45 -10.16 30.91
C LYS A 210 -4.89 -9.19 32.01
N ALA A 211 -5.98 -8.47 31.79
CA ALA A 211 -6.50 -7.52 32.76
C ALA A 211 -7.12 -8.21 34.01
N GLN A 212 -7.65 -9.42 33.87
CA GLN A 212 -8.37 -10.13 34.89
C GLN A 212 -7.50 -11.03 35.76
N TYR A 213 -6.42 -11.59 35.21
CA TYR A 213 -5.59 -12.59 35.87
C TYR A 213 -4.13 -12.15 35.95
N SER A 214 -3.51 -12.37 37.12
CA SER A 214 -2.16 -11.88 37.41
C SER A 214 -1.06 -12.92 37.14
N THR A 215 -1.38 -14.22 37.18
CA THR A 215 -0.40 -15.29 37.01
C THR A 215 -0.52 -15.96 35.64
N ARG A 216 0.62 -16.50 35.13
CA ARG A 216 0.66 -17.27 33.87
C ARG A 216 -0.33 -18.43 33.87
N ALA A 217 -0.33 -19.20 34.95
CA ALA A 217 -1.17 -20.40 35.05
C ALA A 217 -2.67 -20.06 34.95
N GLU A 218 -3.12 -19.01 35.65
CA GLU A 218 -4.50 -18.53 35.54
C GLU A 218 -4.84 -18.01 34.16
N ARG A 219 -3.94 -17.21 33.54
CA ARG A 219 -4.14 -16.67 32.20
C ARG A 219 -4.28 -17.78 31.17
N VAL A 220 -3.40 -18.80 31.20
CA VAL A 220 -3.45 -19.96 30.28
C VAL A 220 -4.69 -20.81 30.55
N ALA A 221 -5.07 -21.04 31.80
CA ALA A 221 -6.29 -21.75 32.14
C ALA A 221 -7.54 -21.03 31.61
N ALA A 222 -7.64 -19.73 31.84
CA ALA A 222 -8.73 -18.90 31.29
C ALA A 222 -8.77 -18.90 29.78
N ALA A 223 -7.61 -18.85 29.10
CA ALA A 223 -7.52 -18.88 27.65
C ALA A 223 -8.04 -20.23 27.08
N ARG A 224 -7.79 -21.35 27.76
CA ARG A 224 -8.29 -22.66 27.35
C ARG A 224 -9.78 -22.85 27.59
N ASP A 225 -10.38 -22.08 28.51
CA ASP A 225 -11.83 -22.13 28.81
C ASP A 225 -12.65 -21.18 27.90
N VAL A 226 -11.99 -20.44 27.00
CA VAL A 226 -12.65 -19.58 26.04
C VAL A 226 -13.53 -20.39 25.11
N LYS A 227 -14.78 -19.93 24.92
CA LYS A 227 -15.72 -20.57 23.99
C LYS A 227 -15.46 -20.15 22.57
N GLY A 228 -15.23 -21.12 21.69
CA GLY A 228 -14.99 -20.87 20.27
C GLY A 228 -14.52 -22.13 19.51
N PRO A 229 -14.29 -22.02 18.21
CA PRO A 229 -13.64 -23.08 17.43
C PRO A 229 -12.24 -23.37 17.98
N PRO A 230 -11.73 -24.61 17.86
CA PRO A 230 -10.39 -24.96 18.36
C PRO A 230 -9.30 -24.00 17.93
N GLU A 231 -9.27 -23.59 16.66
CA GLU A 231 -8.31 -22.63 16.09
C GLU A 231 -8.35 -21.24 16.77
N TYR A 232 -9.53 -20.81 17.19
CA TYR A 232 -9.70 -19.57 17.94
C TYR A 232 -9.13 -19.69 19.36
N VAL A 233 -9.42 -20.79 20.04
CA VAL A 233 -8.91 -21.06 21.40
C VAL A 233 -7.39 -21.17 21.37
N ASP A 234 -6.83 -21.92 20.44
CA ASP A 234 -5.37 -22.10 20.29
C ASP A 234 -4.67 -20.75 20.04
N GLU A 235 -5.26 -19.89 19.23
CA GLU A 235 -4.71 -18.55 18.97
C GLU A 235 -4.79 -17.65 20.21
N VAL A 236 -5.88 -17.72 21.01
CA VAL A 236 -5.96 -16.99 22.29
C VAL A 236 -4.88 -17.46 23.25
N VAL A 237 -4.70 -18.78 23.41
CA VAL A 237 -3.64 -19.36 24.25
C VAL A 237 -2.26 -18.87 23.79
N ARG A 238 -1.97 -18.96 22.49
CA ARG A 238 -0.70 -18.52 21.93
C ARG A 238 -0.42 -17.05 22.21
N ARG A 239 -1.43 -16.17 22.08
CA ARG A 239 -1.30 -14.72 22.38
C ARG A 239 -1.05 -14.47 23.86
N VAL A 240 -1.82 -15.09 24.71
CA VAL A 240 -1.66 -14.96 26.17
C VAL A 240 -0.24 -15.37 26.60
N GLU A 241 0.31 -16.45 26.05
CA GLU A 241 1.69 -16.87 26.33
C GLU A 241 2.73 -15.90 25.77
N ALA A 242 2.53 -15.36 24.57
CA ALA A 242 3.41 -14.35 23.97
C ALA A 242 3.40 -13.04 24.78
N ASP A 243 2.22 -12.57 25.17
CA ASP A 243 2.06 -11.37 26.00
C ASP A 243 2.72 -11.56 27.37
N TRP A 244 2.57 -12.73 27.99
CA TRP A 244 3.27 -13.06 29.23
C TRP A 244 4.79 -13.00 29.06
N ALA A 245 5.34 -13.60 28.02
CA ALA A 245 6.77 -13.56 27.75
C ALA A 245 7.28 -12.14 27.56
N THR A 246 6.53 -11.31 26.86
CA THR A 246 6.85 -9.89 26.64
C THR A 246 6.82 -9.10 27.94
N ASP A 247 5.78 -9.32 28.77
CA ASP A 247 5.67 -8.69 30.10
C ASP A 247 6.85 -9.07 30.99
N GLN A 248 7.31 -10.33 30.96
CA GLN A 248 8.47 -10.80 31.72
C GLN A 248 9.77 -10.11 31.28
N VAL A 249 10.02 -9.98 29.97
CA VAL A 249 11.18 -9.27 29.45
C VAL A 249 11.17 -7.81 29.87
N SER A 250 10.04 -7.14 29.74
CA SER A 250 9.88 -5.73 30.13
C SER A 250 10.07 -5.51 31.63
N GLN A 251 9.53 -6.42 32.47
CA GLN A 251 9.73 -6.37 33.91
C GLN A 251 11.21 -6.55 34.26
N HIS A 252 11.88 -7.53 33.65
CA HIS A 252 13.29 -7.78 33.88
C HIS A 252 14.17 -6.57 33.52
N GLU A 253 13.91 -5.91 32.38
CA GLU A 253 14.63 -4.69 32.00
C GLU A 253 14.39 -3.56 33.00
N THR A 254 13.16 -3.42 33.50
CA THR A 254 12.80 -2.44 34.52
C THR A 254 13.53 -2.71 35.83
N ASP A 255 13.55 -3.95 36.30
CA ASP A 255 14.24 -4.36 37.54
C ASP A 255 15.75 -4.11 37.44
N LYS A 256 16.34 -4.42 36.27
CA LYS A 256 17.75 -4.15 35.98
C LYS A 256 18.06 -2.65 36.03
N LEU A 257 17.19 -1.82 35.44
CA LEU A 257 17.35 -0.36 35.47
C LEU A 257 17.22 0.19 36.89
N ASN A 258 16.22 -0.27 37.64
CA ASN A 258 15.99 0.13 39.04
C ASN A 258 17.20 -0.25 39.91
N SER A 259 17.71 -1.47 39.77
CA SER A 259 18.89 -1.96 40.48
C SER A 259 20.14 -1.10 40.19
N LYS A 260 20.36 -0.79 38.92
CA LYS A 260 21.47 0.07 38.49
C LYS A 260 21.37 1.50 39.01
N THR A 261 20.17 2.05 39.03
CA THR A 261 19.88 3.40 39.55
C THR A 261 20.07 3.44 41.03
N ALA A 262 19.50 2.48 41.77
CA ALA A 262 19.66 2.36 43.23
C ALA A 262 21.15 2.25 43.64
N TYR A 263 21.93 1.44 42.90
CA TYR A 263 23.36 1.31 43.12
C TYR A 263 24.13 2.63 42.94
N LYS A 264 23.85 3.38 41.88
CA LYS A 264 24.46 4.70 41.64
C LYS A 264 24.13 5.69 42.74
N ILE A 265 22.87 5.75 43.17
CA ILE A 265 22.44 6.63 44.27
C ILE A 265 23.18 6.24 45.53
N TRP A 266 23.25 4.93 45.85
CA TRP A 266 23.94 4.45 47.07
C TRP A 266 25.43 4.73 47.07
N GLN A 267 26.07 4.67 45.88
CA GLN A 267 27.50 5.02 45.69
C GLN A 267 27.75 6.55 45.69
N GLY A 268 26.72 7.37 45.62
CA GLY A 268 26.83 8.84 45.55
C GLY A 268 27.22 9.36 44.18
N ASP A 269 27.07 8.58 43.12
CA ASP A 269 27.41 8.95 41.72
C ASP A 269 26.21 9.60 40.98
N ASP A 270 25.04 9.65 41.60
CA ASP A 270 23.82 10.24 40.99
C ASP A 270 23.54 11.63 41.58
N PRO A 271 23.45 12.68 40.77
CA PRO A 271 23.18 14.06 41.21
C PRO A 271 21.77 14.25 41.83
N VAL A 272 20.88 13.27 41.72
CA VAL A 272 19.51 13.29 42.33
C VAL A 272 19.48 12.74 43.74
N GLY A 273 20.55 12.10 44.21
CA GLY A 273 20.68 11.66 45.60
C GLY A 273 20.96 12.81 46.57
N PRO A 274 20.64 12.67 47.87
CA PRO A 274 20.97 13.69 48.86
C PRO A 274 22.47 13.93 48.85
N GLN A 275 22.87 15.19 48.57
CA GLN A 275 24.28 15.60 48.70
C GLN A 275 24.70 15.44 50.15
N LEU A 276 25.53 14.43 50.42
CA LEU A 276 26.09 14.20 51.74
C LEU A 276 27.08 15.28 52.06
N PRO A 277 26.97 16.00 53.17
CA PRO A 277 27.94 17.03 53.55
C PRO A 277 29.29 16.38 53.94
N GLY A 278 30.35 16.71 53.24
CA GLY A 278 31.72 16.31 53.57
C GLY A 278 32.54 15.88 52.40
N GLY A 279 33.15 16.84 51.68
CA GLY A 279 34.17 16.56 50.69
C GLY A 279 35.44 16.00 51.32
N GLY A 280 35.94 14.89 50.78
CA GLY A 280 37.30 14.40 50.96
C GLY A 280 37.53 13.46 52.13
N GLY A 281 37.68 12.17 51.83
CA GLY A 281 38.16 11.14 52.75
C GLY A 281 37.11 10.10 53.05
N VAL A 282 37.40 8.83 52.82
CA VAL A 282 36.66 7.61 53.14
C VAL A 282 35.12 7.75 52.98
N LYS A 283 34.59 7.34 51.86
CA LYS A 283 33.14 7.29 51.62
C LYS A 283 32.49 6.47 52.76
N GLN A 284 31.80 7.18 53.69
CA GLN A 284 31.09 6.54 54.77
C GLN A 284 29.90 5.79 54.14
N LEU A 285 29.89 4.47 54.25
CA LEU A 285 28.76 3.66 53.72
C LEU A 285 27.57 3.88 54.67
N PHE A 286 26.51 4.39 54.10
CA PHE A 286 25.21 4.54 54.78
C PHE A 286 24.35 3.31 54.52
N ASN A 287 23.41 3.03 55.42
CA ASN A 287 22.45 1.97 55.18
C ASN A 287 21.69 2.26 53.87
N PRO A 288 21.61 1.28 52.95
CA PRO A 288 20.95 1.49 51.68
C PRO A 288 19.53 2.02 51.81
N ARG A 289 18.79 1.60 52.83
CA ARG A 289 17.41 2.07 53.11
C ARG A 289 17.29 3.54 53.46
N ASP A 290 18.37 4.14 53.96
CA ASP A 290 18.38 5.56 54.38
C ASP A 290 18.76 6.49 53.21
N VAL A 291 19.44 5.94 52.19
CA VAL A 291 20.01 6.71 51.06
C VAL A 291 19.20 6.51 49.80
N ILE A 292 18.75 5.29 49.52
CA ILE A 292 17.94 4.99 48.32
C ILE A 292 16.52 5.50 48.56
N PRO A 293 15.96 6.34 47.67
CA PRO A 293 14.58 6.82 47.82
C PRO A 293 13.58 5.68 48.01
N ALA A 294 12.62 5.85 48.88
CA ALA A 294 11.68 4.79 49.26
C ALA A 294 10.90 4.21 48.06
N TYR A 295 10.55 5.04 47.08
CA TYR A 295 9.88 4.57 45.85
C TYR A 295 10.76 3.63 45.03
N LEU A 296 12.08 3.90 44.97
CA LEU A 296 13.00 3.06 44.24
C LEU A 296 13.37 1.81 45.03
N TRP A 297 13.56 1.93 46.38
CA TRP A 297 13.79 0.80 47.26
C TRP A 297 12.65 -0.23 47.16
N ASN A 298 11.41 0.24 47.22
CA ASN A 298 10.23 -0.62 47.11
C ASN A 298 10.01 -1.21 45.70
N ALA A 299 10.62 -0.64 44.69
CA ALA A 299 10.63 -1.17 43.31
C ALA A 299 11.73 -2.21 43.04
N LEU A 300 12.67 -2.42 43.98
CA LEU A 300 13.68 -3.47 43.89
C LEU A 300 13.07 -4.81 44.31
N THR A 301 13.54 -5.89 43.67
CA THR A 301 13.16 -7.22 44.12
C THR A 301 13.73 -7.53 45.50
N PRO A 302 13.08 -8.42 46.32
CA PRO A 302 13.56 -8.79 47.64
C PRO A 302 15.02 -9.26 47.64
N GLU A 303 15.41 -10.03 46.66
CA GLU A 303 16.78 -10.54 46.51
C GLU A 303 17.82 -9.43 46.30
N VAL A 304 17.44 -8.39 45.53
CA VAL A 304 18.31 -7.21 45.34
C VAL A 304 18.37 -6.37 46.60
N GLN A 305 17.26 -6.21 47.34
CA GLN A 305 17.24 -5.53 48.61
C GLN A 305 18.14 -6.23 49.62
N GLU A 306 18.03 -7.55 49.76
CA GLU A 306 18.89 -8.38 50.63
C GLU A 306 20.37 -8.27 50.23
N GLN A 307 20.68 -8.22 48.95
CA GLN A 307 22.04 -8.06 48.52
C GLN A 307 22.61 -6.67 48.87
N PHE A 308 21.85 -5.60 48.71
CA PHE A 308 22.27 -4.27 49.17
C PHE A 308 22.57 -4.29 50.67
N GLN A 309 21.69 -4.93 51.43
CA GLN A 309 21.84 -5.03 52.90
C GLN A 309 23.06 -5.91 53.25
N GLY A 310 23.23 -7.04 52.63
CA GLY A 310 24.39 -7.94 52.86
C GLY A 310 25.73 -7.29 52.56
N VAL A 311 25.83 -6.56 51.40
CA VAL A 311 27.03 -5.81 51.10
C VAL A 311 27.32 -4.71 52.10
N TYR A 312 26.29 -4.05 52.61
CA TYR A 312 26.45 -3.05 53.68
C TYR A 312 26.95 -3.71 54.97
N GLU A 313 26.38 -4.84 55.41
CA GLU A 313 26.78 -5.57 56.61
C GLU A 313 28.20 -6.15 56.50
N ASP A 314 28.53 -6.78 55.34
CA ASP A 314 29.88 -7.33 55.09
C ASP A 314 30.99 -6.23 55.16
N ARG A 315 30.70 -5.05 54.58
CA ARG A 315 31.65 -3.92 54.66
C ARG A 315 31.79 -3.35 56.04
N PHE A 316 30.74 -3.35 56.83
CA PHE A 316 30.77 -2.93 58.21
C PHE A 316 31.54 -3.90 59.07
N ALA A 317 31.42 -5.21 58.83
CA ALA A 317 32.06 -6.25 59.63
C ALA A 317 33.56 -6.44 59.32
N VAL A 318 34.03 -6.17 58.10
CA VAL A 318 35.38 -6.58 57.65
C VAL A 318 36.29 -5.39 57.37
N GLY A 319 35.82 -4.17 57.27
CA GLY A 319 36.65 -2.97 56.97
C GLY A 319 37.41 -3.02 55.65
N GLN A 320 37.03 -3.91 54.69
CA GLN A 320 37.71 -4.09 53.41
C GLN A 320 37.05 -3.36 52.27
N LYS A 321 37.87 -2.68 51.44
CA LYS A 321 37.49 -2.07 50.18
C LYS A 321 37.27 -3.17 49.10
N ALA A 322 36.08 -3.56 48.82
CA ALA A 322 35.77 -4.29 47.62
C ALA A 322 35.77 -3.37 46.38
N SER A 323 36.20 -3.85 45.22
CA SER A 323 36.17 -3.08 43.96
C SER A 323 34.73 -2.74 43.54
N GLN A 324 34.45 -1.47 43.26
CA GLN A 324 33.12 -0.99 42.87
C GLN A 324 32.50 -1.73 41.65
N ASP A 325 33.37 -2.10 40.71
CA ASP A 325 32.95 -2.78 39.48
C ASP A 325 32.54 -4.23 39.72
N ALA A 326 33.20 -4.96 40.63
CA ALA A 326 32.86 -6.33 40.98
C ALA A 326 31.51 -6.43 41.72
N GLU A 327 31.14 -5.39 42.48
CA GLU A 327 29.85 -5.32 43.13
C GLU A 327 28.70 -5.00 42.17
N LEU A 328 28.91 -4.08 41.24
CA LEU A 328 27.96 -3.78 40.23
C LEU A 328 27.66 -5.02 39.37
N ASP A 329 28.69 -5.76 39.00
CA ASP A 329 28.54 -7.02 38.25
C ASP A 329 27.73 -8.07 39.04
N LYS A 330 27.92 -8.15 40.34
CA LYS A 330 27.18 -9.04 41.23
C LYS A 330 25.69 -8.66 41.27
N PHE A 331 25.36 -7.39 41.40
CA PHE A 331 23.98 -6.89 41.36
C PHE A 331 23.31 -7.11 40.01
N MET A 332 24.07 -6.87 38.93
CA MET A 332 23.55 -7.07 37.58
C MET A 332 23.28 -8.54 37.25
N ARG A 333 24.14 -9.46 37.71
CA ARG A 333 23.92 -10.92 37.54
C ARG A 333 22.72 -11.43 38.30
N LEU A 334 22.43 -10.92 39.50
CA LEU A 334 21.21 -11.29 40.22
C LEU A 334 19.94 -10.81 39.53
N ALA A 335 19.95 -9.58 39.01
CA ALA A 335 18.85 -9.06 38.20
C ALA A 335 18.67 -9.83 36.85
N GLU A 336 19.72 -10.48 36.37
CA GLU A 336 19.71 -11.26 35.10
C GLU A 336 19.34 -12.73 35.28
N HIS A 337 19.27 -13.27 36.53
CA HIS A 337 19.07 -14.70 36.72
C HIS A 337 17.56 -15.09 36.62
N PRO A 338 17.19 -15.96 35.67
CA PRO A 338 15.78 -16.32 35.45
C PRO A 338 15.15 -17.15 36.59
N ALA A 339 15.98 -17.80 37.44
CA ALA A 339 15.52 -18.78 38.43
C ALA A 339 14.85 -18.16 39.68
N THR A 340 14.91 -16.83 39.86
CA THR A 340 14.30 -16.17 41.03
C THR A 340 12.83 -15.81 40.86
N ARG A 341 12.17 -16.29 39.79
CA ARG A 341 10.79 -15.89 39.42
C ARG A 341 9.76 -17.02 39.48
N GLU A 342 10.10 -18.23 39.81
CA GLU A 342 9.16 -19.38 39.85
C GLU A 342 8.71 -19.77 41.28
N ALA A 343 8.97 -18.98 42.31
CA ALA A 343 8.48 -19.21 43.65
C ALA A 343 7.25 -18.35 43.95
#